data_51a60830ab6593384dfcd25914304153
#
_entry.id   51a60830ab6593384dfcd25914304153
#
_cell.length_a   1.000
_cell.length_b   1.000
_cell.length_c   1.000
_cell.angle_alpha   90.00
_cell.angle_beta   90.00
_cell.angle_gamma   90.00
#
_symmetry.space_group_name_H-M   'P 1'
#
loop_
_entity.id
_entity.type
_entity.pdbx_description
1 polymer ?
#
loop_
_entity_poly.entity_id
_entity_poly.type
_entity_poly.pdbx_seq_one_letter_code
_entity_poly.pdbx_strand_id
1 'polypeptide(L)'
;MLANASGLMPSALVVEADQHFLSASLDRVDLIVHGRNSHENQAYSPQRRQLIATRQIKTVAPAENCRHALFWNPAGLPWEKAAEMLGVRNGTVAILGGTEIYGLFLRRYDLFHLSRRSGLRLPAGRPVFPQVPKWSPEDVLASSGLIPGPQRL
;
A
#
# COMPACT_ATOMS: atom_id res chain seq x y z
N MET A 1 7.71 -10.65 -4.47
CA MET A 1 7.70 -10.60 -3.00
C MET A 1 7.89 -9.15 -2.56
N LEU A 2 7.21 -8.71 -1.51
CA LEU A 2 7.31 -7.34 -0.96
C LEU A 2 8.36 -7.24 0.14
N ALA A 3 8.53 -8.32 0.89
CA ALA A 3 9.38 -8.35 2.06
C ALA A 3 9.90 -9.76 2.31
N ASN A 4 10.90 -9.89 3.19
CA ASN A 4 11.37 -11.19 3.65
C ASN A 4 10.35 -11.86 4.61
N ALA A 5 10.67 -13.04 5.11
CA ALA A 5 9.78 -13.79 6.01
C ALA A 5 9.45 -13.03 7.31
N SER A 6 10.35 -12.17 7.80
CA SER A 6 10.12 -11.32 8.98
C SER A 6 9.32 -10.03 8.67
N GLY A 7 8.96 -9.80 7.41
CA GLY A 7 8.20 -8.62 7.00
C GLY A 7 9.04 -7.37 6.76
N LEU A 8 10.36 -7.50 6.74
CA LEU A 8 11.26 -6.40 6.43
C LEU A 8 11.57 -6.35 4.93
N MET A 9 11.66 -5.15 4.38
CA MET A 9 12.11 -4.93 3.02
C MET A 9 13.64 -5.00 2.99
N PRO A 10 14.26 -5.99 2.31
CA PRO A 10 15.70 -6.04 2.18
C PRO A 10 16.24 -4.84 1.39
N SER A 11 17.43 -4.37 1.74
CA SER A 11 18.09 -3.27 1.01
C SER A 11 18.28 -3.55 -0.48
N ALA A 12 18.43 -4.83 -0.85
CA ALA A 12 18.52 -5.25 -2.25
C ALA A 12 17.24 -4.98 -3.08
N LEU A 13 16.09 -4.78 -2.44
CA LEU A 13 14.85 -4.36 -3.10
C LEU A 13 14.73 -2.84 -3.25
N VAL A 14 15.55 -2.09 -2.53
CA VAL A 14 15.50 -0.62 -2.59
C VAL A 14 16.22 -0.16 -3.87
N VAL A 15 15.47 0.47 -4.75
CA VAL A 15 15.97 1.05 -6.00
C VAL A 15 15.71 2.55 -5.96
N GLU A 16 16.73 3.36 -6.17
CA GLU A 16 16.63 4.82 -6.06
C GLU A 16 15.56 5.40 -6.99
N ALA A 17 15.47 4.90 -8.23
CA ALA A 17 14.44 5.33 -9.18
C ALA A 17 13.02 5.02 -8.68
N ASP A 18 12.80 3.87 -8.05
CA ASP A 18 11.52 3.51 -7.44
C ASP A 18 11.19 4.42 -6.25
N GLN A 19 12.19 4.79 -5.45
CA GLN A 19 12.01 5.69 -4.31
C GLN A 19 11.63 7.10 -4.76
N HIS A 20 12.28 7.61 -5.80
CA HIS A 20 11.93 8.92 -6.39
C HIS A 20 10.53 8.90 -7.00
N PHE A 21 10.19 7.84 -7.75
CA PHE A 21 8.86 7.68 -8.33
C PHE A 21 7.79 7.63 -7.24
N LEU A 22 8.02 6.83 -6.19
CA LEU A 22 7.11 6.71 -5.07
C LEU A 22 6.90 8.07 -4.38
N SER A 23 7.98 8.74 -4.02
CA SER A 23 7.90 10.05 -3.35
C SER A 23 7.11 11.06 -4.16
N ALA A 24 7.44 11.22 -5.44
CA ALA A 24 6.75 12.14 -6.34
C ALA A 24 5.26 11.77 -6.53
N SER A 25 4.94 10.49 -6.53
CA SER A 25 3.55 10.00 -6.61
C SER A 25 2.77 10.30 -5.33
N LEU A 26 3.38 10.11 -4.17
CA LEU A 26 2.75 10.38 -2.87
C LEU A 26 2.50 11.85 -2.61
N ASP A 27 3.29 12.74 -3.20
CA ASP A 27 3.07 14.19 -3.12
C ASP A 27 1.82 14.67 -3.88
N ARG A 28 1.27 13.83 -4.75
CA ARG A 28 0.11 14.14 -5.61
C ARG A 28 -1.19 13.50 -5.17
N VAL A 29 -1.18 12.68 -4.13
CA VAL A 29 -2.38 11.98 -3.67
C VAL A 29 -3.01 12.69 -2.47
N ASP A 30 -4.31 12.48 -2.28
CA ASP A 30 -5.08 13.09 -1.20
C ASP A 30 -5.07 12.25 0.07
N LEU A 31 -4.86 10.94 -0.08
CA LEU A 31 -4.86 9.98 1.03
C LEU A 31 -3.89 8.83 0.73
N ILE A 32 -3.19 8.38 1.76
CA ILE A 32 -2.36 7.18 1.73
C ILE A 32 -2.99 6.13 2.65
N VAL A 33 -3.10 4.89 2.17
CA VAL A 33 -3.55 3.74 2.96
C VAL A 33 -2.45 2.70 2.99
N HIS A 34 -2.07 2.28 4.20
CA HIS A 34 -1.08 1.22 4.37
C HIS A 34 -1.37 0.38 5.62
N GLY A 35 -0.80 -0.82 5.68
CA GLY A 35 -0.82 -1.65 6.87
C GLY A 35 0.11 -1.11 7.95
N ARG A 36 -0.15 -1.46 9.20
CA ARG A 36 0.62 -1.00 10.36
C ARG A 36 2.12 -1.28 10.24
N ASN A 37 2.50 -2.36 9.57
CA ASN A 37 3.90 -2.77 9.40
C ASN A 37 4.53 -2.26 8.09
N SER A 38 3.79 -1.49 7.31
CA SER A 38 4.21 -0.98 5.99
C SER A 38 4.39 0.54 6.07
N HIS A 39 5.34 0.98 6.90
CA HIS A 39 5.57 2.41 7.13
C HIS A 39 6.05 3.13 5.87
N GLU A 40 5.44 4.26 5.61
CA GLU A 40 5.99 5.28 4.74
C GLU A 40 6.92 6.16 5.59
N ASN A 41 8.23 6.10 5.31
CA ASN A 41 9.27 6.74 6.12
C ASN A 41 9.96 7.91 5.40
N GLN A 42 9.21 8.73 4.68
CA GLN A 42 9.78 9.89 4.02
C GLN A 42 9.70 11.14 4.90
N ALA A 43 10.56 12.13 4.62
CA ALA A 43 10.64 13.35 5.43
C ALA A 43 9.32 14.09 5.60
N TYR A 44 8.43 14.00 4.61
CA TYR A 44 7.11 14.65 4.62
C TYR A 44 5.96 13.74 5.06
N SER A 45 6.22 12.49 5.46
CA SER A 45 5.20 11.55 5.91
C SER A 45 4.24 12.12 6.96
N PRO A 46 4.69 12.84 8.00
CA PRO A 46 3.80 13.37 9.02
C PRO A 46 2.80 14.41 8.51
N GLN A 47 3.03 15.00 7.35
CA GLN A 47 2.15 16.01 6.74
C GLN A 47 1.10 15.40 5.80
N ARG A 48 1.28 14.14 5.41
CA ARG A 48 0.37 13.43 4.51
C ARG A 48 -0.78 12.81 5.29
N ARG A 49 -1.98 12.83 4.72
CA ARG A 49 -3.12 12.14 5.30
C ARG A 49 -2.97 10.65 5.11
N GLN A 50 -3.10 9.89 6.21
CA GLN A 50 -2.84 8.45 6.21
C GLN A 50 -3.92 7.69 6.98
N LEU A 51 -4.38 6.58 6.40
CA LEU A 51 -5.11 5.54 7.10
C LEU A 51 -4.18 4.36 7.34
N ILE A 52 -3.96 4.03 8.58
CA ILE A 52 -3.06 2.95 9.01
C ILE A 52 -3.93 1.76 9.43
N ALA A 53 -3.99 0.74 8.59
CA ALA A 53 -4.83 -0.42 8.85
C ALA A 53 -4.27 -1.27 9.99
N THR A 54 -5.15 -1.59 10.95
CA THR A 54 -4.83 -2.44 12.10
C THR A 54 -6.08 -3.18 12.59
N ARG A 55 -5.89 -4.39 13.14
CA ARG A 55 -6.96 -5.15 13.79
C ARG A 55 -7.03 -4.93 15.30
N GLN A 56 -6.16 -4.09 15.87
CA GLN A 56 -6.03 -3.91 17.32
C GLN A 56 -7.07 -2.95 17.92
N ILE A 57 -7.87 -2.31 17.09
CA ILE A 57 -8.92 -1.37 17.50
C ILE A 57 -10.25 -1.79 16.88
N LYS A 58 -11.37 -1.29 17.42
CA LYS A 58 -12.69 -1.65 16.90
C LYS A 58 -13.01 -0.99 15.56
N THR A 59 -12.80 0.31 15.45
CA THR A 59 -13.13 1.10 14.24
C THR A 59 -11.99 2.01 13.84
N VAL A 60 -11.85 3.15 14.49
CA VAL A 60 -10.78 4.14 14.27
C VAL A 60 -10.24 4.64 15.60
N ALA A 61 -8.98 5.08 15.58
CA ALA A 61 -8.33 5.78 16.68
C ALA A 61 -7.31 6.78 16.14
N PRO A 62 -7.06 7.89 16.84
CA PRO A 62 -5.99 8.82 16.47
C PRO A 62 -4.63 8.10 16.42
N ALA A 63 -3.83 8.39 15.40
CA ALA A 63 -2.45 7.94 15.38
C ALA A 63 -1.61 8.86 16.26
N GLU A 64 -0.80 8.25 17.14
CA GLU A 64 0.08 9.02 18.02
C GLU A 64 1.07 9.86 17.20
N ASN A 65 1.29 11.08 17.64
CA ASN A 65 2.23 12.04 17.04
C ASN A 65 1.93 12.47 15.59
N CYS A 66 0.75 12.14 15.04
CA CYS A 66 0.37 12.58 13.71
C CYS A 66 -1.12 12.93 13.62
N ARG A 67 -1.44 14.23 13.62
CA ARG A 67 -2.82 14.72 13.50
C ARG A 67 -3.47 14.42 12.14
N HIS A 68 -2.69 14.07 11.13
CA HIS A 68 -3.16 13.76 9.78
C HIS A 68 -3.29 12.26 9.53
N ALA A 69 -3.12 11.42 10.55
CA ALA A 69 -3.23 9.98 10.45
C ALA A 69 -4.25 9.40 11.43
N LEU A 70 -4.95 8.37 10.99
CA LEU A 70 -5.84 7.57 11.80
C LEU A 70 -5.45 6.10 11.71
N PHE A 71 -5.47 5.40 12.84
CA PHE A 71 -5.61 3.95 12.83
C PHE A 71 -7.02 3.57 12.41
N TRP A 72 -7.15 2.54 11.61
CA TRP A 72 -8.40 2.09 11.05
C TRP A 72 -8.48 0.57 11.00
N ASN A 73 -9.60 0.01 11.48
CA ASN A 73 -9.89 -1.41 11.34
C ASN A 73 -10.84 -1.63 10.15
N PRO A 74 -10.37 -2.29 9.07
CA PRO A 74 -11.22 -2.57 7.90
C PRO A 74 -12.48 -3.37 8.20
N ALA A 75 -12.47 -4.20 9.24
CA ALA A 75 -13.65 -4.98 9.66
C ALA A 75 -14.66 -4.15 10.43
N GLY A 76 -14.26 -3.02 11.01
CA GLY A 76 -15.11 -2.21 11.88
C GLY A 76 -15.76 -1.00 11.21
N LEU A 77 -15.16 -0.48 10.16
CA LEU A 77 -15.64 0.73 9.46
C LEU A 77 -15.22 0.69 7.98
N PRO A 78 -16.10 1.07 7.04
CA PRO A 78 -15.72 1.29 5.65
C PRO A 78 -14.61 2.35 5.54
N TRP A 79 -13.64 2.12 4.66
CA TRP A 79 -12.49 3.02 4.51
C TRP A 79 -12.92 4.44 4.08
N GLU A 80 -13.99 4.56 3.31
CA GLU A 80 -14.55 5.84 2.87
C GLU A 80 -14.97 6.71 4.07
N LYS A 81 -15.55 6.10 5.08
CA LYS A 81 -15.94 6.80 6.32
C LYS A 81 -14.71 7.25 7.13
N ALA A 82 -13.69 6.41 7.21
CA ALA A 82 -12.45 6.78 7.85
C ALA A 82 -11.73 7.91 7.09
N ALA A 83 -11.76 7.89 5.75
CA ALA A 83 -11.22 8.95 4.91
C ALA A 83 -11.94 10.29 5.12
N GLU A 84 -13.27 10.29 5.24
CA GLU A 84 -14.06 11.48 5.55
C GLU A 84 -13.65 12.13 6.87
N MET A 85 -13.28 11.35 7.87
CA MET A 85 -12.79 11.85 9.17
C MET A 85 -11.46 12.60 9.04
N LEU A 86 -10.68 12.32 7.99
CA LEU A 86 -9.47 13.07 7.62
C LEU A 86 -9.75 14.21 6.63
N GLY A 87 -11.02 14.47 6.32
CA GLY A 87 -11.42 15.51 5.37
C GLY A 87 -11.27 15.11 3.89
N VAL A 88 -11.12 13.82 3.60
CA VAL A 88 -11.00 13.31 2.23
C VAL A 88 -12.32 12.68 1.80
N ARG A 89 -12.98 13.29 0.82
CA ARG A 89 -14.23 12.78 0.23
C ARG A 89 -14.08 12.38 -1.23
N ASN A 90 -13.21 13.06 -1.94
CA ASN A 90 -12.89 12.84 -3.34
C ASN A 90 -11.37 12.92 -3.51
N GLY A 91 -10.87 12.45 -4.63
CA GLY A 91 -9.48 12.59 -5.00
C GLY A 91 -8.79 11.25 -5.23
N THR A 92 -7.48 11.28 -5.20
CA THR A 92 -6.63 10.12 -5.46
C THR A 92 -6.16 9.49 -4.15
N VAL A 93 -6.31 8.18 -4.06
CA VAL A 93 -5.89 7.39 -2.90
C VAL A 93 -4.76 6.45 -3.31
N ALA A 94 -3.65 6.53 -2.63
CA ALA A 94 -2.52 5.62 -2.81
C ALA A 94 -2.57 4.47 -1.80
N ILE A 95 -2.50 3.25 -2.29
CA ILE A 95 -2.44 2.04 -1.48
C ILE A 95 -1.00 1.53 -1.47
N LEU A 96 -0.35 1.50 -0.32
CA LEU A 96 1.06 1.13 -0.17
C LEU A 96 1.28 -0.29 0.39
N GLY A 97 0.22 -1.04 0.56
CA GLY A 97 0.31 -2.43 1.03
C GLY A 97 0.31 -2.54 2.56
N GLY A 98 0.71 -3.63 3.22
CA GLY A 98 1.25 -4.88 2.61
C GLY A 98 0.24 -5.80 1.91
N THR A 99 0.58 -7.07 1.91
CA THR A 99 -0.14 -8.12 1.17
C THR A 99 -1.66 -8.08 1.34
N GLU A 100 -2.14 -8.06 2.57
CA GLU A 100 -3.58 -8.07 2.85
C GLU A 100 -4.26 -6.77 2.42
N ILE A 101 -3.59 -5.63 2.56
CA ILE A 101 -4.13 -4.34 2.15
C ILE A 101 -4.22 -4.26 0.63
N TYR A 102 -3.21 -4.72 -0.09
CA TYR A 102 -3.30 -4.82 -1.56
C TYR A 102 -4.45 -5.74 -1.99
N GLY A 103 -4.64 -6.87 -1.31
CA GLY A 103 -5.76 -7.78 -1.57
C GLY A 103 -7.12 -7.16 -1.27
N LEU A 104 -7.23 -6.40 -0.18
CA LEU A 104 -8.47 -5.74 0.23
C LEU A 104 -9.00 -4.75 -0.83
N PHE A 105 -8.09 -4.02 -1.48
CA PHE A 105 -8.43 -3.03 -2.49
C PHE A 105 -8.37 -3.55 -3.93
N LEU A 106 -8.14 -4.84 -4.14
CA LEU A 106 -7.89 -5.42 -5.46
C LEU A 106 -8.93 -5.04 -6.53
N ARG A 107 -10.20 -4.99 -6.16
CA ARG A 107 -11.30 -4.66 -7.10
C ARG A 107 -11.57 -3.15 -7.23
N ARG A 108 -10.74 -2.31 -6.60
CA ARG A 108 -10.95 -0.86 -6.55
C ARG A 108 -9.83 -0.08 -7.21
N TYR A 109 -8.78 -0.75 -7.71
CA TYR A 109 -7.69 -0.06 -8.39
C TYR A 109 -8.12 0.42 -9.77
N ASP A 110 -7.86 1.70 -10.03
CA ASP A 110 -7.87 2.26 -11.38
C ASP A 110 -6.50 2.07 -12.04
N LEU A 111 -5.44 2.03 -11.24
CA LEU A 111 -4.06 1.88 -11.67
C LEU A 111 -3.26 1.14 -10.61
N PHE A 112 -2.39 0.23 -11.03
CA PHE A 112 -1.44 -0.46 -10.17
C PHE A 112 -0.04 -0.40 -10.76
N HIS A 113 0.91 0.13 -10.02
CA HIS A 113 2.32 0.16 -10.39
C HIS A 113 3.01 -1.07 -9.82
N LEU A 114 3.34 -2.01 -10.69
CA LEU A 114 4.03 -3.25 -10.31
C LEU A 114 5.51 -3.14 -10.65
N SER A 115 6.36 -2.94 -9.65
CA SER A 115 7.81 -2.96 -9.79
C SER A 115 8.36 -4.37 -9.64
N ARG A 116 9.35 -4.73 -10.47
CA ARG A 116 10.04 -6.02 -10.42
C ARG A 116 11.54 -5.84 -10.31
N ARG A 117 12.15 -6.64 -9.45
CA ARG A 117 13.60 -6.82 -9.38
C ARG A 117 13.99 -8.19 -9.92
N SER A 118 14.55 -8.22 -11.13
CA SER A 118 15.06 -9.46 -11.72
C SER A 118 16.25 -10.02 -10.94
N GLY A 119 16.36 -11.34 -10.89
CA GLY A 119 17.50 -12.02 -10.26
C GLY A 119 17.50 -12.06 -8.74
N LEU A 120 16.53 -11.43 -8.06
CA LEU A 120 16.39 -11.51 -6.61
C LEU A 120 15.27 -12.47 -6.23
N ARG A 121 15.59 -13.43 -5.35
CA ARG A 121 14.62 -14.34 -4.77
C ARG A 121 14.59 -14.14 -3.25
N LEU A 122 13.41 -14.13 -2.66
CA LEU A 122 13.19 -14.05 -1.23
C LEU A 122 12.44 -15.31 -0.79
N PRO A 123 13.15 -16.39 -0.41
CA PRO A 123 12.51 -17.60 0.10
C PRO A 123 11.60 -17.28 1.29
N ALA A 124 10.38 -17.84 1.31
CA ALA A 124 9.36 -17.57 2.32
C ALA A 124 9.02 -16.07 2.50
N GLY A 125 9.36 -15.23 1.52
CA GLY A 125 9.04 -13.81 1.54
C GLY A 125 7.54 -13.54 1.42
N ARG A 126 7.12 -12.37 1.88
CA ARG A 126 5.73 -11.94 1.80
C ARG A 126 5.36 -11.55 0.37
N PRO A 127 4.30 -12.12 -0.21
CA PRO A 127 3.88 -11.82 -1.58
C PRO A 127 3.22 -10.45 -1.68
N VAL A 128 3.06 -9.96 -2.91
CA VAL A 128 2.31 -8.71 -3.18
C VAL A 128 0.80 -8.90 -2.95
N PHE A 129 0.25 -10.06 -3.33
CA PHE A 129 -1.14 -10.43 -3.09
C PHE A 129 -1.25 -11.76 -2.37
N PRO A 130 -2.35 -12.02 -1.62
CA PRO A 130 -2.57 -13.29 -0.96
C PRO A 130 -2.58 -14.50 -1.90
N GLN A 131 -2.94 -14.30 -3.18
CA GLN A 131 -3.04 -15.36 -4.18
C GLN A 131 -1.67 -15.78 -4.76
N VAL A 132 -0.62 -15.00 -4.56
CA VAL A 132 0.75 -15.30 -5.01
C VAL A 132 1.39 -16.30 -4.01
N PRO A 133 2.10 -17.35 -4.43
CA PRO A 133 2.56 -17.64 -5.79
C PRO A 133 1.62 -18.51 -6.64
N LYS A 134 0.48 -18.94 -6.12
CA LYS A 134 -0.45 -19.79 -6.89
C LYS A 134 -0.85 -19.13 -8.22
N TRP A 135 -1.04 -17.81 -8.17
CA TRP A 135 -1.27 -16.97 -9.34
C TRP A 135 -0.12 -15.96 -9.46
N SER A 136 0.23 -15.58 -10.68
CA SER A 136 1.17 -14.46 -10.86
C SER A 136 0.52 -13.14 -10.44
N PRO A 137 1.30 -12.13 -10.03
CA PRO A 137 0.74 -10.80 -9.74
C PRO A 137 -0.06 -10.22 -10.90
N GLU A 138 0.38 -10.46 -12.14
CA GLU A 138 -0.30 -10.01 -13.35
C GLU A 138 -1.65 -10.69 -13.52
N ASP A 139 -1.74 -11.99 -13.28
CA ASP A 139 -3.01 -12.73 -13.37
C ASP A 139 -3.99 -12.26 -12.30
N VAL A 140 -3.51 -11.96 -11.09
CA VAL A 140 -4.33 -11.39 -10.02
C VAL A 140 -4.89 -10.03 -10.44
N LEU A 141 -4.06 -9.15 -10.99
CA LEU A 141 -4.49 -7.83 -11.47
C LEU A 141 -5.44 -7.93 -12.66
N ALA A 142 -5.16 -8.83 -13.62
CA ALA A 142 -6.04 -9.07 -14.75
C ALA A 142 -7.41 -9.58 -14.31
N SER A 143 -7.48 -10.42 -13.27
CA SER A 143 -8.74 -10.92 -12.70
C SER A 143 -9.62 -9.81 -12.11
N SER A 144 -9.03 -8.69 -11.75
CA SER A 144 -9.74 -7.50 -11.26
C SER A 144 -10.12 -6.49 -12.36
N GLY A 145 -9.81 -6.81 -13.62
CA GLY A 145 -10.15 -5.99 -14.78
C GLY A 145 -9.06 -5.01 -15.23
N LEU A 146 -7.88 -5.04 -14.60
CA LEU A 146 -6.75 -4.22 -15.03
C LEU A 146 -6.04 -4.84 -16.24
N ILE A 147 -5.65 -4.01 -17.17
CA ILE A 147 -4.89 -4.40 -18.36
C ILE A 147 -3.44 -3.91 -18.26
N PRO A 148 -2.46 -4.66 -18.82
CA PRO A 148 -1.07 -4.23 -18.81
C PRO A 148 -0.88 -2.88 -19.50
N GLY A 149 -0.17 -1.99 -18.83
CA GLY A 149 0.27 -0.71 -19.39
C GLY A 149 1.72 -0.74 -19.86
N PRO A 150 2.27 0.41 -20.26
CA PRO A 150 3.65 0.49 -20.74
C PRO A 150 4.64 0.13 -19.62
N GLN A 151 5.66 -0.64 -19.99
CA GLN A 151 6.79 -0.90 -19.10
C GLN A 151 7.74 0.28 -19.11
N ARG A 152 8.21 0.67 -17.93
CA ARG A 152 9.29 1.64 -17.74
C ARG A 152 10.52 0.88 -17.25
N LEU A 153 11.59 1.03 -17.96
CA LEU A 153 12.88 0.44 -17.62
C LEU A 153 13.67 1.37 -16.69
#